data_fcafe05361bed708abe099602a22c75e
#
_entry.id   fcafe05361bed708abe099602a22c75e
#
_cell.length_a   1.000
_cell.length_b   1.000
_cell.length_c   1.000
_cell.angle_alpha   90.00
_cell.angle_beta   90.00
_cell.angle_gamma   90.00
#
_symmetry.space_group_name_H-M   'P 1'
#
loop_
_entity.id
_entity.type
_entity.pdbx_description
1 polymer ?
#
loop_
_entity_poly.entity_id
_entity_poly.type
_entity_poly.pdbx_seq_one_letter_code
_entity_poly.pdbx_strand_id
1 'polypeptide(L)'
;RNAMGREAFQELDYSAVFGTMAKWVVQIDDPARVPELISRAFHVATSGRPGPVVVALPEDMLTEAATVADALPYQVTETHPGAAQMAELAQRLQAAKNPVAILGGSRWSEQAVREFTAFAEAWSIPVYCSFRRQMLFPATHACYGGDLGLGVNPKLLARIKASDLVLVV
;
A
#
# COMPACT_ATOMS: atom_id res chain seq x y z
N ARG A 1 -15.32 -26.37 14.48
CA ARG A 1 -14.52 -26.57 15.71
C ARG A 1 -14.74 -27.97 16.27
N ASN A 2 -15.99 -28.38 16.43
CA ASN A 2 -16.35 -29.64 17.08
C ASN A 2 -15.84 -30.91 16.36
N ALA A 3 -15.54 -30.80 15.07
CA ALA A 3 -15.03 -31.89 14.23
C ALA A 3 -13.52 -31.74 13.90
N MET A 4 -12.83 -30.79 14.52
CA MET A 4 -11.40 -30.54 14.27
C MET A 4 -10.56 -31.80 14.59
N GLY A 5 -9.62 -32.15 13.71
CA GLY A 5 -8.79 -33.35 13.82
C GLY A 5 -9.50 -34.65 13.44
N ARG A 6 -10.67 -34.57 12.79
CA ARG A 6 -11.46 -35.74 12.35
C ARG A 6 -11.62 -35.82 10.83
N GLU A 7 -10.78 -35.10 10.08
CA GLU A 7 -10.86 -35.03 8.61
C GLU A 7 -12.24 -34.58 8.13
N ALA A 8 -12.79 -33.55 8.80
CA ALA A 8 -14.09 -32.99 8.47
C ALA A 8 -14.06 -32.32 7.10
N PHE A 9 -15.24 -32.14 6.46
CA PHE A 9 -15.37 -31.47 5.18
C PHE A 9 -14.78 -30.06 5.25
N GLN A 10 -13.85 -29.75 4.32
CA GLN A 10 -13.12 -28.50 4.25
C GLN A 10 -12.27 -28.16 5.50
N GLU A 11 -11.90 -29.15 6.32
CA GLU A 11 -10.97 -28.94 7.40
C GLU A 11 -9.57 -28.58 6.85
N LEU A 12 -9.06 -27.45 7.28
CA LEU A 12 -7.78 -26.91 6.82
C LEU A 12 -7.09 -26.13 7.95
N ASP A 13 -5.80 -26.30 8.09
CA ASP A 13 -4.98 -25.38 8.89
C ASP A 13 -4.72 -24.10 8.07
N TYR A 14 -5.57 -23.10 8.28
CA TYR A 14 -5.48 -21.81 7.57
C TYR A 14 -4.18 -21.08 7.87
N SER A 15 -3.62 -21.24 9.07
CA SER A 15 -2.34 -20.61 9.44
C SER A 15 -1.17 -21.25 8.69
N ALA A 16 -1.18 -22.57 8.54
CA ALA A 16 -0.15 -23.28 7.77
C ALA A 16 -0.23 -22.95 6.28
N VAL A 17 -1.45 -22.83 5.71
CA VAL A 17 -1.63 -22.56 4.28
C VAL A 17 -1.36 -21.10 3.92
N PHE A 18 -1.86 -20.14 4.69
CA PHE A 18 -1.84 -18.72 4.33
C PHE A 18 -0.81 -17.90 5.11
N GLY A 19 -0.19 -18.44 6.15
CA GLY A 19 0.68 -17.70 7.06
C GLY A 19 1.89 -17.03 6.42
N THR A 20 2.39 -17.58 5.31
CA THR A 20 3.49 -16.98 4.55
C THR A 20 3.05 -15.96 3.49
N MET A 21 1.77 -15.96 3.12
CA MET A 21 1.20 -15.11 2.07
C MET A 21 0.40 -13.94 2.62
N ALA A 22 -0.17 -14.08 3.82
CA ALA A 22 -1.01 -13.07 4.43
C ALA A 22 -0.27 -12.31 5.54
N LYS A 23 -0.64 -11.06 5.75
CA LYS A 23 -0.11 -10.26 6.88
C LYS A 23 -0.55 -10.80 8.23
N TRP A 24 -1.72 -11.41 8.26
CA TRP A 24 -2.28 -12.03 9.44
C TRP A 24 -3.30 -13.08 9.05
N VAL A 25 -3.29 -14.18 9.80
CA VAL A 25 -4.28 -15.25 9.66
C VAL A 25 -4.88 -15.47 11.03
N VAL A 26 -6.19 -15.54 11.11
CA VAL A 26 -6.91 -15.79 12.37
C VAL A 26 -8.13 -16.65 12.12
N GLN A 27 -8.42 -17.56 13.04
CA GLN A 27 -9.70 -18.25 13.13
C GLN A 27 -10.50 -17.65 14.27
N ILE A 28 -11.78 -17.37 14.07
CA ILE A 28 -12.67 -16.84 15.09
C ILE A 28 -13.49 -17.98 15.66
N ASP A 29 -13.14 -18.41 16.86
CA ASP A 29 -13.81 -19.53 17.55
C ASP A 29 -14.90 -19.08 18.52
N ASP A 30 -14.89 -17.82 18.92
CA ASP A 30 -15.85 -17.21 19.83
C ASP A 30 -16.65 -16.11 19.11
N PRO A 31 -17.99 -16.27 18.96
CA PRO A 31 -18.82 -15.28 18.29
C PRO A 31 -18.79 -13.91 19.00
N ALA A 32 -18.53 -13.84 20.28
CA ALA A 32 -18.40 -12.57 21.00
C ALA A 32 -17.17 -11.77 20.58
N ARG A 33 -16.18 -12.38 19.95
CA ARG A 33 -14.97 -11.72 19.45
C ARG A 33 -15.03 -11.31 17.98
N VAL A 34 -16.13 -11.60 17.30
CA VAL A 34 -16.29 -11.25 15.87
C VAL A 34 -16.07 -9.74 15.62
N PRO A 35 -16.71 -8.80 16.34
CA PRO A 35 -16.51 -7.37 16.09
C PRO A 35 -15.05 -6.93 16.30
N GLU A 36 -14.41 -7.39 17.38
CA GLU A 36 -13.00 -7.10 17.70
C GLU A 36 -12.07 -7.58 16.57
N LEU A 37 -12.17 -8.86 16.22
CA LEU A 37 -11.24 -9.48 15.28
C LEU A 37 -11.45 -9.02 13.85
N ILE A 38 -12.67 -8.72 13.43
CA ILE A 38 -12.97 -8.12 12.13
C ILE A 38 -12.41 -6.69 12.06
N SER A 39 -12.64 -5.86 13.08
CA SER A 39 -12.06 -4.52 13.13
C SER A 39 -10.53 -4.57 13.04
N ARG A 40 -9.90 -5.49 13.80
CA ARG A 40 -8.45 -5.71 13.74
C ARG A 40 -7.99 -6.18 12.36
N ALA A 41 -8.75 -7.04 11.68
CA ALA A 41 -8.42 -7.54 10.35
C ALA A 41 -8.30 -6.39 9.34
N PHE A 42 -9.26 -5.47 9.32
CA PHE A 42 -9.20 -4.27 8.47
C PHE A 42 -8.03 -3.36 8.84
N HIS A 43 -7.79 -3.15 10.13
CA HIS A 43 -6.68 -2.33 10.59
C HIS A 43 -5.33 -2.92 10.15
N VAL A 44 -5.12 -4.22 10.33
CA VAL A 44 -3.89 -4.91 9.90
C VAL A 44 -3.74 -4.89 8.37
N ALA A 45 -4.82 -5.16 7.63
CA ALA A 45 -4.78 -5.18 6.17
C ALA A 45 -4.34 -3.85 5.57
N THR A 46 -4.75 -2.74 6.18
CA THR A 46 -4.53 -1.38 5.65
C THR A 46 -3.35 -0.64 6.25
N SER A 47 -2.80 -1.09 7.41
CA SER A 47 -1.67 -0.43 8.09
C SER A 47 -0.34 -0.69 7.40
N GLY A 48 0.60 0.25 7.49
CA GLY A 48 1.91 0.14 6.85
C GLY A 48 1.80 -0.20 5.35
N ARG A 49 2.56 -1.19 4.88
CA ARG A 49 2.34 -1.73 3.53
C ARG A 49 1.04 -2.54 3.52
N PRO A 50 0.00 -2.11 2.81
CA PRO A 50 -1.26 -2.85 2.71
C PRO A 50 -1.06 -4.26 2.16
N GLY A 51 -1.82 -5.21 2.69
CA GLY A 51 -1.72 -6.60 2.25
C GLY A 51 -2.88 -7.45 2.78
N PRO A 52 -3.02 -8.68 2.28
CA PRO A 52 -4.14 -9.55 2.60
C PRO A 52 -4.12 -10.01 4.06
N VAL A 53 -5.32 -10.19 4.60
CA VAL A 53 -5.59 -10.85 5.88
C VAL A 53 -6.60 -11.96 5.62
N VAL A 54 -6.40 -13.10 6.25
CA VAL A 54 -7.31 -14.25 6.17
C VAL A 54 -8.02 -14.41 7.50
N VAL A 55 -9.35 -14.42 7.45
CA VAL A 55 -10.21 -14.67 8.61
C VAL A 55 -11.02 -15.93 8.35
N ALA A 56 -10.74 -16.98 9.10
CA ALA A 56 -11.48 -18.23 9.05
C ALA A 56 -12.66 -18.17 10.03
N LEU A 57 -13.85 -18.50 9.53
CA LEU A 57 -15.08 -18.49 10.30
C LEU A 57 -15.65 -19.92 10.33
N PRO A 58 -15.46 -20.69 11.42
CA PRO A 58 -16.01 -22.02 11.55
C PRO A 58 -17.55 -22.00 11.46
N GLU A 59 -18.13 -22.91 10.67
CA GLU A 59 -19.57 -22.96 10.42
C GLU A 59 -20.39 -23.10 11.72
N ASP A 60 -19.93 -23.94 12.64
CA ASP A 60 -20.57 -24.14 13.94
C ASP A 60 -20.52 -22.89 14.84
N MET A 61 -19.52 -22.03 14.68
CA MET A 61 -19.47 -20.73 15.35
C MET A 61 -20.46 -19.74 14.74
N LEU A 62 -20.65 -19.75 13.43
CA LEU A 62 -21.55 -18.82 12.74
C LEU A 62 -23.03 -19.01 13.10
N THR A 63 -23.40 -20.16 13.67
CA THR A 63 -24.78 -20.45 14.13
C THR A 63 -25.02 -20.05 15.58
N GLU A 64 -24.00 -19.65 16.32
CA GLU A 64 -24.11 -19.24 17.72
C GLU A 64 -24.58 -17.79 17.86
N ALA A 65 -25.42 -17.54 18.84
CA ALA A 65 -25.86 -16.20 19.21
C ALA A 65 -24.93 -15.61 20.28
N ALA A 66 -24.55 -14.34 20.11
CA ALA A 66 -23.79 -13.60 21.12
C ALA A 66 -24.39 -12.21 21.31
N THR A 67 -24.33 -11.72 22.55
CA THR A 67 -24.66 -10.33 22.85
C THR A 67 -23.36 -9.59 23.10
N VAL A 68 -23.02 -8.69 22.19
CA VAL A 68 -21.72 -8.00 22.21
C VAL A 68 -21.92 -6.58 21.64
N ALA A 69 -21.13 -5.62 22.13
CA ALA A 69 -21.13 -4.28 21.55
C ALA A 69 -20.45 -4.29 20.17
N ASP A 70 -20.93 -3.45 19.28
CA ASP A 70 -20.28 -3.23 17.99
C ASP A 70 -18.86 -2.66 18.18
N ALA A 71 -17.91 -3.09 17.37
CA ALA A 71 -16.61 -2.44 17.30
C ALA A 71 -16.72 -1.09 16.60
N LEU A 72 -15.89 -0.15 17.03
CA LEU A 72 -15.76 1.12 16.29
C LEU A 72 -15.26 0.85 14.86
N PRO A 73 -15.73 1.61 13.87
CA PRO A 73 -15.19 1.56 12.52
C PRO A 73 -13.67 1.76 12.56
N TYR A 74 -12.93 0.93 11.81
CA TYR A 74 -11.51 1.12 11.71
C TYR A 74 -11.18 2.43 10.99
N GLN A 75 -10.09 3.07 11.40
CA GLN A 75 -9.56 4.23 10.72
C GLN A 75 -8.17 3.92 10.18
N VAL A 76 -7.93 4.32 8.95
CA VAL A 76 -6.62 4.16 8.33
C VAL A 76 -5.64 5.11 9.01
N THR A 77 -4.57 4.56 9.58
CA THR A 77 -3.47 5.39 10.10
C THR A 77 -2.63 5.88 8.93
N GLU A 78 -2.62 7.17 8.72
CA GLU A 78 -1.77 7.82 7.73
C GLU A 78 -0.46 8.26 8.38
N THR A 79 0.64 7.98 7.70
CA THR A 79 1.98 8.40 8.12
C THR A 79 2.44 9.55 7.22
N HIS A 80 2.97 10.59 7.82
CA HIS A 80 3.50 11.77 7.12
C HIS A 80 4.96 11.97 7.48
N PRO A 81 5.80 12.48 6.56
CA PRO A 81 7.14 12.88 6.89
C PRO A 81 7.10 14.06 7.89
N GLY A 82 8.02 14.06 8.84
CA GLY A 82 8.12 15.15 9.81
C GLY A 82 8.72 16.43 9.20
N ALA A 83 8.58 17.56 9.91
CA ALA A 83 9.04 18.86 9.43
C ALA A 83 10.55 18.89 9.11
N ALA A 84 11.37 18.17 9.89
CA ALA A 84 12.82 18.09 9.65
C ALA A 84 13.13 17.38 8.33
N GLN A 85 12.45 16.26 8.03
CA GLN A 85 12.63 15.53 6.76
C GLN A 85 12.17 16.37 5.57
N MET A 86 11.05 17.10 5.72
CA MET A 86 10.58 18.01 4.66
C MET A 86 11.55 19.17 4.41
N ALA A 87 12.15 19.73 5.46
CA ALA A 87 13.17 20.77 5.32
C ALA A 87 14.43 20.23 4.62
N GLU A 88 14.87 19.04 4.96
CA GLU A 88 15.99 18.38 4.28
C GLU A 88 15.69 18.11 2.80
N LEU A 89 14.49 17.62 2.48
CA LEU A 89 14.04 17.42 1.09
C LEU A 89 14.09 18.74 0.31
N ALA A 90 13.58 19.83 0.89
CA ALA A 90 13.60 21.14 0.25
C ALA A 90 15.03 21.61 -0.03
N GLN A 91 15.95 21.45 0.91
CA GLN A 91 17.37 21.80 0.73
C GLN A 91 18.02 20.96 -0.40
N ARG A 92 17.77 19.66 -0.44
CA ARG A 92 18.31 18.77 -1.47
C ARG A 92 17.79 19.14 -2.85
N LEU A 93 16.48 19.43 -2.97
CA LEU A 93 15.88 19.87 -4.22
C LEU A 93 16.44 21.20 -4.71
N GLN A 94 16.63 22.18 -3.80
CA GLN A 94 17.21 23.48 -4.14
C GLN A 94 18.67 23.37 -4.60
N ALA A 95 19.42 22.43 -4.06
CA ALA A 95 20.81 22.19 -4.43
C ALA A 95 20.99 21.39 -5.72
N ALA A 96 19.99 20.59 -6.10
CA ALA A 96 20.05 19.70 -7.25
C ALA A 96 20.05 20.49 -8.58
N LYS A 97 20.92 20.09 -9.48
CA LYS A 97 21.01 20.66 -10.84
C LYS A 97 20.29 19.84 -11.89
N ASN A 98 20.13 18.55 -11.62
CA ASN A 98 19.52 17.62 -12.57
C ASN A 98 18.63 16.59 -11.83
N PRO A 99 17.61 17.07 -11.07
CA PRO A 99 16.73 16.18 -10.34
C PRO A 99 15.82 15.40 -11.26
N VAL A 100 15.41 14.20 -10.83
CA VAL A 100 14.35 13.42 -11.45
C VAL A 100 13.41 12.86 -10.39
N ALA A 101 12.16 12.58 -10.74
CA ALA A 101 11.20 11.92 -9.87
C ALA A 101 10.76 10.58 -10.42
N ILE A 102 10.55 9.59 -9.53
CA ILE A 102 9.99 8.29 -9.86
C ILE A 102 8.75 8.07 -9.01
N LEU A 103 7.59 7.93 -9.65
CA LEU A 103 6.33 7.67 -8.98
C LEU A 103 6.03 6.18 -8.92
N GLY A 104 5.64 5.74 -7.74
CA GLY A 104 5.32 4.34 -7.49
C GLY A 104 4.27 4.18 -6.41
N GLY A 105 4.33 3.06 -5.70
CA GLY A 105 3.47 2.82 -4.55
C GLY A 105 1.98 2.68 -4.86
N SER A 106 1.18 2.88 -3.83
CA SER A 106 -0.29 2.79 -3.86
C SER A 106 -0.89 3.90 -2.99
N ARG A 107 -2.23 4.00 -3.00
CA ARG A 107 -2.99 4.98 -2.20
C ARG A 107 -2.88 6.44 -2.69
N TRP A 108 -2.56 6.64 -3.96
CA TRP A 108 -2.63 7.95 -4.58
C TRP A 108 -4.10 8.38 -4.75
N SER A 109 -4.45 9.55 -4.26
CA SER A 109 -5.71 10.21 -4.59
C SER A 109 -5.56 11.01 -5.89
N GLU A 110 -6.67 11.31 -6.56
CA GLU A 110 -6.65 12.22 -7.70
C GLU A 110 -6.08 13.60 -7.34
N GLN A 111 -6.33 14.07 -6.12
CA GLN A 111 -5.77 15.32 -5.63
C GLN A 111 -4.25 15.23 -5.51
N ALA A 112 -3.71 14.16 -4.93
CA ALA A 112 -2.26 13.96 -4.84
C ALA A 112 -1.57 13.92 -6.21
N VAL A 113 -2.22 13.30 -7.21
CA VAL A 113 -1.74 13.30 -8.58
C VAL A 113 -1.70 14.73 -9.15
N ARG A 114 -2.77 15.52 -8.95
CA ARG A 114 -2.80 16.93 -9.42
C ARG A 114 -1.73 17.79 -8.73
N GLU A 115 -1.61 17.67 -7.41
CA GLU A 115 -0.64 18.43 -6.63
C GLU A 115 0.80 18.08 -7.00
N PHE A 116 1.09 16.79 -7.19
CA PHE A 116 2.41 16.36 -7.64
C PHE A 116 2.71 16.83 -9.08
N THR A 117 1.71 16.83 -9.96
CA THR A 117 1.88 17.36 -11.32
C THR A 117 2.25 18.84 -11.28
N ALA A 118 1.55 19.64 -10.49
CA ALA A 118 1.85 21.07 -10.31
C ALA A 118 3.25 21.29 -9.68
N PHE A 119 3.63 20.46 -8.72
CA PHE A 119 4.96 20.48 -8.14
C PHE A 119 6.05 20.18 -9.19
N ALA A 120 5.88 19.11 -9.97
CA ALA A 120 6.83 18.73 -11.01
C ALA A 120 6.98 19.82 -12.08
N GLU A 121 5.88 20.48 -12.44
CA GLU A 121 5.87 21.60 -13.37
C GLU A 121 6.64 22.81 -12.81
N ALA A 122 6.31 23.22 -11.57
CA ALA A 122 6.96 24.39 -10.94
C ALA A 122 8.47 24.22 -10.79
N TRP A 123 8.95 22.99 -10.58
CA TRP A 123 10.38 22.68 -10.43
C TRP A 123 11.03 22.17 -11.72
N SER A 124 10.27 22.03 -12.79
CA SER A 124 10.73 21.47 -14.09
C SER A 124 11.39 20.08 -13.92
N ILE A 125 10.84 19.23 -13.04
CA ILE A 125 11.39 17.91 -12.73
C ILE A 125 10.83 16.88 -13.72
N PRO A 126 11.68 16.13 -14.46
CA PRO A 126 11.24 14.98 -15.24
C PRO A 126 10.68 13.88 -14.33
N VAL A 127 9.50 13.39 -14.66
CA VAL A 127 8.76 12.39 -13.88
C VAL A 127 8.68 11.07 -14.64
N TYR A 128 9.08 10.00 -13.98
CA TYR A 128 8.99 8.63 -14.48
C TYR A 128 7.99 7.85 -13.65
N CYS A 129 7.18 7.01 -14.32
CA CYS A 129 6.26 6.13 -13.62
C CYS A 129 6.88 4.72 -13.49
N SER A 130 6.80 4.13 -12.31
CA SER A 130 7.24 2.77 -12.09
C SER A 130 6.31 1.76 -12.77
N PHE A 131 6.75 0.49 -12.87
CA PHE A 131 5.98 -0.58 -13.52
C PHE A 131 4.52 -0.65 -13.02
N ARG A 132 3.58 -0.63 -13.95
CA ARG A 132 2.12 -0.64 -13.71
C ARG A 132 1.60 0.59 -12.94
N ARG A 133 2.28 1.73 -13.05
CA ARG A 133 1.89 2.99 -12.39
C ARG A 133 1.74 4.18 -13.35
N GLN A 134 1.53 3.91 -14.63
CA GLN A 134 1.42 4.93 -15.68
C GLN A 134 0.33 5.98 -15.41
N MET A 135 -0.72 5.60 -14.67
CA MET A 135 -1.81 6.52 -14.31
C MET A 135 -1.42 7.60 -13.28
N LEU A 136 -0.24 7.51 -12.66
CA LEU A 136 0.17 8.46 -11.63
C LEU A 136 0.66 9.80 -12.19
N PHE A 137 0.89 9.89 -13.50
CA PHE A 137 1.28 11.15 -14.12
C PHE A 137 0.74 11.24 -15.56
N PRO A 138 0.24 12.42 -15.99
CA PRO A 138 -0.29 12.56 -17.34
C PRO A 138 0.79 12.36 -18.41
N ALA A 139 0.61 11.36 -19.27
CA ALA A 139 1.59 11.02 -20.31
C ALA A 139 1.80 12.11 -21.38
N THR A 140 0.86 13.05 -21.49
CA THR A 140 0.94 14.21 -22.41
C THR A 140 1.59 15.43 -21.76
N HIS A 141 1.95 15.39 -20.48
CA HIS A 141 2.53 16.51 -19.77
C HIS A 141 4.01 16.70 -20.14
N ALA A 142 4.48 17.96 -20.24
CA ALA A 142 5.85 18.28 -20.62
C ALA A 142 6.92 17.67 -19.70
N CYS A 143 6.61 17.46 -18.41
CA CYS A 143 7.49 16.81 -17.45
C CYS A 143 7.47 15.29 -17.52
N TYR A 144 6.60 14.66 -18.33
CA TYR A 144 6.56 13.20 -18.41
C TYR A 144 7.81 12.63 -19.07
N GLY A 145 8.60 11.90 -18.30
CA GLY A 145 9.85 11.28 -18.76
C GLY A 145 9.68 9.87 -19.33
N GLY A 146 8.57 9.19 -19.00
CA GLY A 146 8.26 7.83 -19.47
C GLY A 146 8.08 6.80 -18.37
N ASP A 147 7.96 5.54 -18.78
CA ASP A 147 7.70 4.39 -17.88
C ASP A 147 8.96 3.57 -17.63
N LEU A 148 9.11 3.15 -16.39
CA LEU A 148 10.14 2.22 -15.92
C LEU A 148 9.57 0.79 -15.82
N GLY A 149 9.07 0.27 -16.92
CA GLY A 149 8.52 -1.07 -17.02
C GLY A 149 9.56 -2.15 -17.34
N LEU A 150 9.08 -3.31 -17.76
CA LEU A 150 9.94 -4.34 -18.33
C LEU A 150 10.49 -3.84 -19.67
N GLY A 151 11.80 -3.90 -19.86
CA GLY A 151 12.41 -3.38 -21.07
C GLY A 151 12.48 -1.87 -21.13
N VAL A 152 12.91 -1.23 -20.07
CA VAL A 152 13.11 0.23 -19.99
C VAL A 152 13.94 0.75 -21.16
N ASN A 153 13.48 1.82 -21.79
CA ASN A 153 14.24 2.49 -22.85
C ASN A 153 15.63 2.92 -22.31
N PRO A 154 16.74 2.51 -22.97
CA PRO A 154 18.08 2.83 -22.50
C PRO A 154 18.36 4.32 -22.32
N LYS A 155 17.71 5.20 -23.10
CA LYS A 155 17.84 6.66 -22.97
C LYS A 155 17.24 7.17 -21.66
N LEU A 156 16.10 6.60 -21.22
CA LEU A 156 15.49 6.94 -19.94
C LEU A 156 16.40 6.52 -18.79
N LEU A 157 16.90 5.29 -18.85
CA LEU A 157 17.82 4.79 -17.84
C LEU A 157 19.11 5.61 -17.75
N ALA A 158 19.67 6.00 -18.90
CA ALA A 158 20.85 6.86 -18.94
C ALA A 158 20.58 8.22 -18.28
N ARG A 159 19.41 8.83 -18.52
CA ARG A 159 19.03 10.09 -17.88
C ARG A 159 18.89 9.98 -16.38
N ILE A 160 18.25 8.91 -15.88
CA ILE A 160 18.14 8.68 -14.43
C ILE A 160 19.53 8.48 -13.81
N LYS A 161 20.41 7.71 -14.46
CA LYS A 161 21.79 7.52 -13.98
C LYS A 161 22.63 8.79 -13.97
N ALA A 162 22.32 9.74 -14.83
CA ALA A 162 23.00 11.04 -14.91
C ALA A 162 22.40 12.10 -13.97
N SER A 163 21.33 11.78 -13.24
CA SER A 163 20.72 12.70 -12.27
C SER A 163 21.59 12.81 -11.00
N ASP A 164 21.56 13.98 -10.38
CA ASP A 164 22.21 14.24 -9.09
C ASP A 164 21.26 14.09 -7.90
N LEU A 165 19.96 13.98 -8.17
CA LEU A 165 18.92 13.70 -7.16
C LEU A 165 17.80 12.86 -7.79
N VAL A 166 17.46 11.78 -7.12
CA VAL A 166 16.28 10.97 -7.45
C VAL A 166 15.26 11.07 -6.32
N LEU A 167 14.11 11.69 -6.59
CA LEU A 167 12.97 11.72 -5.70
C LEU A 167 12.08 10.51 -5.97
N VAL A 168 11.91 9.62 -5.00
CA VAL A 168 11.02 8.45 -5.09
C VAL A 168 9.80 8.68 -4.21
N VAL A 169 8.60 8.57 -4.78
CA VAL A 169 7.32 8.80 -4.11
C VAL A 169 6.37 7.62 -4.30
#